data_1997bfd9238a2cd29fec2bcf74a8f610
#
_entry.id   1997bfd9238a2cd29fec2bcf74a8f610
#
_cell.length_a   1.000
_cell.length_b   1.000
_cell.length_c   1.000
_cell.angle_alpha   90.00
_cell.angle_beta   90.00
_cell.angle_gamma   90.00
#
_symmetry.space_group_name_H-M   'P 1'
#
loop_
_entity.id
_entity.type
_entity.pdbx_description
1 polymer ?
#
loop_
_entity_poly.entity_id
_entity_poly.type
_entity_poly.pdbx_seq_one_letter_code
_entity_poly.pdbx_strand_id
1 'polypeptide(L)'
;MFPLLPWAGYVYLGAAIGAATAEKGPRGAALWLAALAGAGIVIWHFTPWFTALYPPHEFWVMNPANAARRWTQVCLLALALLAVEQGVPGNWRSSAPVRFVEVFGMSSLAGYFFHEMLLFFRIFGFSFESRWGKACSWPQYAALTALLAACTFALTWLTDRVYSAAEKRAPATSAA
;
A
#
# COMPACT_ATOMS: atom_id res chain seq x y z
N MET A 1 20.38 -6.92 -2.09
CA MET A 1 20.03 -7.30 -0.71
C MET A 1 18.74 -6.60 -0.34
N PHE A 2 17.69 -7.32 0.06
CA PHE A 2 16.40 -6.72 0.43
C PHE A 2 16.50 -6.18 1.87
N PRO A 3 16.29 -4.90 2.13
CA PRO A 3 16.44 -4.33 3.45
C PRO A 3 15.24 -4.71 4.35
N LEU A 4 15.34 -5.86 5.02
CA LEU A 4 14.27 -6.42 5.85
C LEU A 4 13.80 -5.48 6.97
N LEU A 5 14.72 -4.77 7.62
CA LEU A 5 14.41 -3.92 8.78
C LEU A 5 13.47 -2.75 8.47
N PRO A 6 13.67 -1.92 7.43
CA PRO A 6 12.72 -0.87 7.12
C PRO A 6 11.32 -1.40 6.77
N TRP A 7 11.24 -2.52 6.05
CA TRP A 7 9.96 -3.10 5.65
C TRP A 7 9.20 -3.70 6.82
N ALA A 8 9.88 -4.38 7.74
CA ALA A 8 9.28 -4.85 8.98
C ALA A 8 8.71 -3.68 9.81
N GLY A 9 9.45 -2.56 9.87
CA GLY A 9 8.97 -1.33 10.53
C GLY A 9 7.65 -0.84 9.98
N TYR A 10 7.47 -0.85 8.65
CA TYR A 10 6.20 -0.46 8.02
C TYR A 10 5.04 -1.39 8.41
N VAL A 11 5.26 -2.69 8.50
CA VAL A 11 4.24 -3.66 8.90
C VAL A 11 3.83 -3.44 10.37
N TYR A 12 4.78 -3.32 11.28
CA TYR A 12 4.50 -3.11 12.71
C TYR A 12 3.77 -1.80 12.97
N LEU A 13 4.14 -0.73 12.28
CA LEU A 13 3.47 0.54 12.43
C LEU A 13 2.05 0.51 11.83
N GLY A 14 1.86 -0.16 10.70
CA GLY A 14 0.53 -0.39 10.15
C GLY A 14 -0.36 -1.16 11.12
N ALA A 15 0.17 -2.22 11.75
CA ALA A 15 -0.54 -2.97 12.78
C ALA A 15 -0.88 -2.11 14.01
N ALA A 16 0.05 -1.27 14.47
CA ALA A 16 -0.19 -0.37 15.60
C ALA A 16 -1.28 0.66 15.30
N ILE A 17 -1.30 1.23 14.08
CA ILE A 17 -2.37 2.14 13.64
C ILE A 17 -3.71 1.39 13.56
N GLY A 18 -3.73 0.15 13.04
CA GLY A 18 -4.91 -0.69 12.99
C GLY A 18 -5.47 -0.97 14.38
N ALA A 19 -4.63 -1.35 15.34
CA ALA A 19 -5.01 -1.55 16.72
C ALA A 19 -5.57 -0.29 17.38
N ALA A 20 -4.88 0.86 17.19
CA ALA A 20 -5.36 2.14 17.70
C ALA A 20 -6.71 2.56 17.08
N THR A 21 -6.94 2.21 15.80
CA THR A 21 -8.22 2.45 15.13
C THR A 21 -9.33 1.59 15.72
N ALA A 22 -9.04 0.31 16.01
CA ALA A 22 -10.00 -0.61 16.62
C ALA A 22 -10.39 -0.18 18.03
N GLU A 23 -9.43 0.31 18.83
CA GLU A 23 -9.67 0.70 20.23
C GLU A 23 -10.28 2.08 20.37
N LYS A 24 -9.79 3.06 19.62
CA LYS A 24 -10.10 4.50 19.80
C LYS A 24 -10.90 5.11 18.66
N GLY A 25 -11.26 4.30 17.67
CA GLY A 25 -11.99 4.73 16.48
C GLY A 25 -11.23 5.70 15.57
N PRO A 26 -11.91 6.34 14.61
CA PRO A 26 -11.27 7.18 13.59
C PRO A 26 -10.49 8.36 14.15
N ARG A 27 -10.93 8.94 15.28
CA ARG A 27 -10.20 10.04 15.94
C ARG A 27 -8.86 9.59 16.51
N GLY A 28 -8.82 8.39 17.10
CA GLY A 28 -7.58 7.80 17.58
C GLY A 28 -6.61 7.53 16.44
N ALA A 29 -7.10 6.97 15.34
CA ALA A 29 -6.30 6.77 14.13
C ALA A 29 -5.73 8.09 13.60
N ALA A 30 -6.55 9.15 13.49
CA ALA A 30 -6.11 10.46 13.03
C ALA A 30 -4.99 11.05 13.89
N LEU A 31 -5.11 10.95 15.21
CA LEU A 31 -4.07 11.43 16.14
C LEU A 31 -2.74 10.67 15.97
N TRP A 32 -2.79 9.35 15.86
CA TRP A 32 -1.60 8.55 15.63
C TRP A 32 -0.95 8.85 14.29
N LEU A 33 -1.73 8.93 13.22
CA LEU A 33 -1.25 9.27 11.88
C LEU A 33 -0.61 10.67 11.85
N ALA A 34 -1.25 11.65 12.51
CA ALA A 34 -0.71 13.01 12.60
C ALA A 34 0.60 13.06 13.41
N ALA A 35 0.67 12.35 14.55
CA ALA A 35 1.87 12.26 15.36
C ALA A 35 3.03 11.60 14.60
N LEU A 36 2.78 10.49 13.88
CA LEU A 36 3.77 9.80 13.07
C LEU A 36 4.21 10.64 11.86
N ALA A 37 3.29 11.35 11.21
CA ALA A 37 3.65 12.29 10.15
C ALA A 37 4.53 13.42 10.66
N GLY A 38 4.19 14.00 11.81
CA GLY A 38 4.99 15.03 12.48
C GLY A 38 6.39 14.54 12.84
N ALA A 39 6.50 13.36 13.44
CA ALA A 39 7.78 12.74 13.75
C ALA A 39 8.61 12.50 12.48
N GLY A 40 7.99 12.02 11.41
CA GLY A 40 8.66 11.80 10.13
C GLY A 40 9.15 13.10 9.48
N ILE A 41 8.41 14.20 9.58
CA ILE A 41 8.84 15.54 9.13
C ILE A 41 10.07 16.00 9.92
N VAL A 42 10.06 15.83 11.24
CA VAL A 42 11.20 16.19 12.10
C VAL A 42 12.44 15.38 11.69
N ILE A 43 12.33 14.06 11.57
CA ILE A 43 13.44 13.21 11.13
C ILE A 43 13.95 13.62 9.74
N TRP A 44 13.01 13.94 8.82
CA TRP A 44 13.37 14.41 7.48
C TRP A 44 14.15 15.73 7.52
N HIS A 45 13.79 16.65 8.41
CA HIS A 45 14.52 17.90 8.60
C HIS A 45 15.99 17.66 9.02
N PHE A 46 16.25 16.62 9.79
CA PHE A 46 17.59 16.22 10.20
C PHE A 46 18.34 15.33 9.18
N THR A 47 17.86 15.23 7.95
CA THR A 47 18.50 14.44 6.87
C THR A 47 20.02 14.71 6.72
N PRO A 48 20.52 15.97 6.73
CA PRO A 48 21.96 16.22 6.60
C PRO A 48 22.77 15.57 7.71
N TRP A 49 22.26 15.61 8.94
CA TRP A 49 22.89 15.01 10.10
C TRP A 49 22.92 13.47 9.99
N PHE A 50 21.80 12.83 9.61
CA PHE A 50 21.75 11.39 9.36
C PHE A 50 22.69 10.96 8.24
N THR A 51 22.79 11.74 7.17
CA THR A 51 23.67 11.44 6.04
C THR A 51 25.14 11.53 6.44
N ALA A 52 25.50 12.45 7.35
CA ALA A 52 26.86 12.60 7.84
C ALA A 52 27.31 11.48 8.81
N LEU A 53 26.36 10.86 9.53
CA LEU A 53 26.63 9.78 10.48
C LEU A 53 26.95 8.45 9.81
N TYR A 54 26.48 8.24 8.58
CA TYR A 54 26.64 6.97 7.87
C TYR A 54 27.81 7.06 6.88
N PRO A 55 28.56 5.97 6.68
CA PRO A 55 29.52 5.89 5.59
C PRO A 55 28.81 6.08 4.24
N PRO A 56 29.53 6.36 3.14
CA PRO A 56 28.95 6.49 1.81
C PRO A 56 28.00 5.32 1.51
N HIS A 57 26.73 5.64 1.25
CA HIS A 57 25.66 4.65 1.09
C HIS A 57 24.63 5.15 0.08
N GLU A 58 23.83 4.22 -0.45
CA GLU A 58 22.68 4.58 -1.28
C GLU A 58 21.56 5.17 -0.42
N PHE A 59 21.45 6.50 -0.44
CA PHE A 59 20.46 7.26 0.33
C PHE A 59 19.02 6.70 0.19
N TRP A 60 18.62 6.36 -1.02
CA TRP A 60 17.26 5.91 -1.31
C TRP A 60 16.93 4.54 -0.73
N VAL A 61 17.91 3.73 -0.44
CA VAL A 61 17.74 2.35 0.03
C VAL A 61 17.99 2.23 1.53
N MET A 62 19.02 2.90 2.05
CA MET A 62 19.55 2.63 3.39
C MET A 62 19.37 3.77 4.39
N ASN A 63 19.09 4.99 3.94
CA ASN A 63 19.03 6.13 4.84
C ASN A 63 17.70 6.17 5.62
N PRO A 64 17.74 6.21 6.99
CA PRO A 64 16.53 6.28 7.82
C PRO A 64 15.71 7.54 7.59
N ALA A 65 16.33 8.65 7.19
CA ALA A 65 15.59 9.88 6.84
C ALA A 65 14.70 9.68 5.60
N ASN A 66 15.15 8.88 4.63
CA ASN A 66 14.32 8.54 3.48
C ASN A 66 13.14 7.62 3.88
N ALA A 67 13.36 6.67 4.78
CA ALA A 67 12.28 5.87 5.35
C ALA A 67 11.25 6.75 6.07
N ALA A 68 11.69 7.71 6.88
CA ALA A 68 10.84 8.67 7.55
C ALA A 68 10.03 9.54 6.58
N ARG A 69 10.64 9.99 5.48
CA ARG A 69 9.95 10.72 4.41
C ARG A 69 8.81 9.89 3.81
N ARG A 70 9.09 8.64 3.44
CA ARG A 70 8.05 7.73 2.89
C ARG A 70 6.93 7.50 3.89
N TRP A 71 7.25 7.32 5.14
CA TRP A 71 6.30 7.24 6.24
C TRP A 71 5.39 8.44 6.31
N THR A 72 5.97 9.62 6.33
CA THR A 72 5.20 10.87 6.34
C THR A 72 4.20 10.90 5.18
N GLN A 73 4.65 10.55 3.97
CA GLN A 73 3.78 10.52 2.80
C GLN A 73 2.61 9.54 2.97
N VAL A 74 2.87 8.33 3.47
CA VAL A 74 1.83 7.32 3.73
C VAL A 74 0.87 7.80 4.81
N CYS A 75 1.36 8.36 5.92
CA CYS A 75 0.52 8.88 6.99
C CYS A 75 -0.35 10.05 6.54
N LEU A 76 0.19 10.99 5.76
CA LEU A 76 -0.57 12.12 5.21
C LEU A 76 -1.63 11.65 4.22
N LEU A 77 -1.32 10.69 3.36
CA LEU A 77 -2.30 10.08 2.45
C LEU A 77 -3.41 9.37 3.23
N ALA A 78 -3.05 8.59 4.27
CA ALA A 78 -4.04 7.92 5.12
C ALA A 78 -4.93 8.91 5.87
N LEU A 79 -4.37 10.04 6.36
CA LEU A 79 -5.16 11.14 6.96
C LEU A 79 -6.12 11.75 5.95
N ALA A 80 -5.67 12.01 4.73
CA ALA A 80 -6.52 12.55 3.67
C ALA A 80 -7.67 11.59 3.33
N LEU A 81 -7.38 10.30 3.19
CA LEU A 81 -8.39 9.27 2.95
C LEU A 81 -9.39 9.16 4.12
N LEU A 82 -8.90 9.21 5.35
CA LEU A 82 -9.76 9.20 6.54
C LEU A 82 -10.67 10.44 6.59
N ALA A 83 -10.15 11.62 6.24
CA ALA A 83 -10.95 12.84 6.15
C ALA A 83 -12.03 12.76 5.05
N VAL A 84 -11.68 12.20 3.88
CA VAL A 84 -12.63 11.93 2.80
C VAL A 84 -13.71 10.95 3.28
N GLU A 85 -13.33 9.85 3.93
CA GLU A 85 -14.28 8.87 4.45
C GLU A 85 -15.27 9.48 5.46
N GLN A 86 -14.80 10.37 6.31
CA GLN A 86 -15.65 11.07 7.28
C GLN A 86 -16.60 12.09 6.64
N GLY A 87 -16.18 12.69 5.52
CA GLY A 87 -16.96 13.73 4.80
C GLY A 87 -17.89 13.16 3.71
N VAL A 88 -17.71 11.91 3.31
CA VAL A 88 -18.49 11.32 2.21
C VAL A 88 -19.86 10.84 2.69
N PRO A 89 -20.97 11.28 2.04
CA PRO A 89 -22.30 10.79 2.34
C PRO A 89 -22.42 9.28 2.20
N GLY A 90 -23.25 8.64 3.04
CA GLY A 90 -23.37 7.17 3.09
C GLY A 90 -23.73 6.49 1.76
N ASN A 91 -24.42 7.19 0.87
CA ASN A 91 -24.75 6.70 -0.48
C ASN A 91 -23.54 6.55 -1.40
N TRP A 92 -22.46 7.28 -1.15
CA TRP A 92 -21.20 7.16 -1.90
C TRP A 92 -20.40 5.90 -1.53
N ARG A 93 -20.59 5.37 -0.34
CA ARG A 93 -19.91 4.15 0.12
C ARG A 93 -20.23 2.92 -0.76
N SER A 94 -21.39 2.90 -1.39
CA SER A 94 -21.80 1.84 -2.33
C SER A 94 -21.38 2.14 -3.79
N SER A 95 -20.69 3.25 -4.04
CA SER A 95 -20.30 3.64 -5.40
C SER A 95 -19.19 2.75 -5.96
N ALA A 96 -19.17 2.59 -7.28
CA ALA A 96 -18.17 1.76 -7.97
C ALA A 96 -16.71 2.17 -7.66
N PRO A 97 -16.32 3.47 -7.59
CA PRO A 97 -14.97 3.87 -7.20
C PRO A 97 -14.59 3.44 -5.78
N VAL A 98 -15.51 3.56 -4.81
CA VAL A 98 -15.25 3.16 -3.43
C VAL A 98 -15.05 1.65 -3.34
N ARG A 99 -15.91 0.86 -3.99
CA ARG A 99 -15.77 -0.60 -4.07
C ARG A 99 -14.46 -1.01 -4.74
N PHE A 100 -14.01 -0.27 -5.74
CA PHE A 100 -12.72 -0.51 -6.37
C PHE A 100 -11.57 -0.37 -5.38
N VAL A 101 -11.55 0.72 -4.60
CA VAL A 101 -10.53 0.95 -3.56
C VAL A 101 -10.63 -0.08 -2.44
N GLU A 102 -11.85 -0.45 -2.04
CA GLU A 102 -12.11 -1.45 -1.00
C GLU A 102 -11.57 -2.84 -1.37
N VAL A 103 -11.80 -3.30 -2.61
CA VAL A 103 -11.26 -4.58 -3.11
C VAL A 103 -9.73 -4.59 -3.04
N PHE A 104 -9.07 -3.51 -3.47
CA PHE A 104 -7.61 -3.40 -3.34
C PHE A 104 -7.14 -3.35 -1.89
N GLY A 105 -7.89 -2.69 -1.01
CA GLY A 105 -7.56 -2.61 0.41
C GLY A 105 -7.68 -3.96 1.13
N MET A 106 -8.79 -4.64 0.94
CA MET A 106 -9.06 -5.93 1.60
C MET A 106 -8.20 -7.07 1.05
N SER A 107 -7.93 -7.07 -0.24
CA SER A 107 -7.09 -8.09 -0.90
C SER A 107 -5.70 -7.56 -1.25
N SER A 108 -5.15 -6.67 -0.43
CA SER A 108 -3.90 -5.95 -0.71
C SER A 108 -2.71 -6.88 -0.97
N LEU A 109 -2.61 -8.00 -0.26
CA LEU A 109 -1.54 -8.99 -0.47
C LEU A 109 -1.66 -9.68 -1.82
N ALA A 110 -2.88 -10.07 -2.22
CA ALA A 110 -3.14 -10.64 -3.53
C ALA A 110 -2.88 -9.61 -4.63
N GLY A 111 -3.33 -8.37 -4.44
CA GLY A 111 -3.06 -7.28 -5.36
C GLY A 111 -1.56 -7.02 -5.54
N TYR A 112 -0.80 -7.00 -4.45
CA TYR A 112 0.66 -6.87 -4.49
C TYR A 112 1.30 -8.05 -5.23
N PHE A 113 0.91 -9.29 -4.92
CA PHE A 113 1.43 -10.48 -5.58
C PHE A 113 1.17 -10.46 -7.09
N PHE A 114 -0.05 -10.15 -7.53
CA PHE A 114 -0.37 -10.08 -8.95
C PHE A 114 0.34 -8.93 -9.66
N HIS A 115 0.49 -7.78 -8.98
CA HIS A 115 1.25 -6.66 -9.51
C HIS A 115 2.72 -7.05 -9.78
N GLU A 116 3.40 -7.64 -8.79
CA GLU A 116 4.77 -8.11 -8.92
C GLU A 116 4.90 -9.20 -9.99
N MET A 117 3.94 -10.13 -10.01
CA MET A 117 3.92 -11.21 -10.99
C MET A 117 3.81 -10.68 -12.42
N LEU A 118 2.90 -9.74 -12.69
CA LEU A 118 2.73 -9.15 -14.01
C LEU A 118 3.93 -8.28 -14.42
N LEU A 119 4.53 -7.58 -13.45
CA LEU A 119 5.62 -6.66 -13.74
C LEU A 119 6.94 -7.39 -14.02
N PHE A 120 7.32 -8.33 -13.20
CA PHE A 120 8.65 -8.92 -13.15
C PHE A 120 8.72 -10.37 -13.59
N PHE A 121 7.69 -11.19 -13.35
CA PHE A 121 7.73 -12.59 -13.74
C PHE A 121 7.59 -12.74 -15.25
N ARG A 122 8.52 -13.47 -15.84
CA ARG A 122 8.49 -13.81 -17.26
C ARG A 122 7.52 -14.97 -17.51
N ILE A 123 6.25 -14.64 -17.67
CA ILE A 123 5.23 -15.63 -18.03
C ILE A 123 5.33 -15.85 -19.55
N PHE A 124 5.66 -17.07 -19.97
CA PHE A 124 5.91 -17.42 -21.38
C PHE A 124 6.96 -16.52 -22.09
N GLY A 125 7.97 -16.07 -21.34
CA GLY A 125 9.03 -15.19 -21.88
C GLY A 125 8.66 -13.70 -21.92
N PHE A 126 7.47 -13.31 -21.45
CA PHE A 126 6.97 -11.95 -21.44
C PHE A 126 6.87 -11.41 -20.01
N SER A 127 7.42 -10.21 -19.76
CA SER A 127 7.11 -9.40 -18.60
C SER A 127 6.99 -7.93 -19.01
N PHE A 128 6.20 -7.17 -18.28
CA PHE A 128 6.04 -5.73 -18.58
C PHE A 128 7.38 -4.99 -18.52
N GLU A 129 8.21 -5.30 -17.51
CA GLU A 129 9.54 -4.72 -17.37
C GLU A 129 10.45 -5.06 -18.56
N SER A 130 10.47 -6.32 -18.99
CA SER A 130 11.38 -6.75 -20.07
C SER A 130 11.06 -6.11 -21.43
N ARG A 131 9.78 -5.79 -21.66
CA ARG A 131 9.33 -5.27 -22.96
C ARG A 131 9.36 -3.73 -23.00
N TRP A 132 9.06 -3.05 -21.90
CA TRP A 132 8.84 -1.61 -21.87
C TRP A 132 9.62 -0.85 -20.79
N GLY A 133 10.38 -1.52 -19.93
CA GLY A 133 10.97 -0.94 -18.72
C GLY A 133 11.93 0.24 -18.88
N LYS A 134 12.41 0.52 -20.09
CA LYS A 134 13.40 1.60 -20.32
C LYS A 134 13.15 2.46 -21.55
N ALA A 135 12.05 2.29 -22.27
CA ALA A 135 11.84 2.91 -23.57
C ALA A 135 10.42 3.45 -23.78
N CYS A 136 9.74 3.92 -22.73
CA CYS A 136 8.37 4.43 -22.83
C CYS A 136 8.31 5.95 -22.87
N SER A 137 7.53 6.50 -23.80
CA SER A 137 7.06 7.89 -23.73
C SER A 137 6.03 8.04 -22.58
N TRP A 138 5.83 9.26 -22.08
CA TRP A 138 4.87 9.54 -21.01
C TRP A 138 3.44 8.99 -21.26
N PRO A 139 2.86 9.15 -22.47
CA PRO A 139 1.55 8.55 -22.75
C PRO A 139 1.54 7.02 -22.70
N GLN A 140 2.60 6.38 -23.21
CA GLN A 140 2.75 4.93 -23.14
C GLN A 140 2.88 4.45 -21.69
N TYR A 141 3.66 5.16 -20.87
CA TYR A 141 3.79 4.86 -19.45
C TYR A 141 2.42 4.94 -18.73
N ALA A 142 1.66 6.01 -18.98
CA ALA A 142 0.32 6.15 -18.40
C ALA A 142 -0.63 5.02 -18.84
N ALA A 143 -0.63 4.68 -20.14
CA ALA A 143 -1.46 3.60 -20.67
C ALA A 143 -1.07 2.23 -20.10
N LEU A 144 0.23 1.93 -19.98
CA LEU A 144 0.73 0.68 -19.39
C LEU A 144 0.42 0.60 -17.91
N THR A 145 0.54 1.70 -17.17
CA THR A 145 0.17 1.76 -15.75
C THR A 145 -1.32 1.51 -15.57
N ALA A 146 -2.17 2.11 -16.39
CA ALA A 146 -3.61 1.87 -16.37
C ALA A 146 -3.95 0.41 -16.70
N LEU A 147 -3.30 -0.17 -17.71
CA LEU A 147 -3.47 -1.59 -18.07
C LEU A 147 -3.03 -2.52 -16.95
N LEU A 148 -1.87 -2.27 -16.36
CA LEU A 148 -1.35 -3.05 -15.23
C LEU A 148 -2.32 -2.99 -14.04
N ALA A 149 -2.80 -1.79 -13.70
CA ALA A 149 -3.79 -1.60 -12.64
C ALA A 149 -5.09 -2.35 -12.92
N ALA A 150 -5.60 -2.30 -14.16
CA ALA A 150 -6.80 -3.02 -14.56
C ALA A 150 -6.63 -4.54 -14.49
N CYS A 151 -5.49 -5.08 -14.96
CA CYS A 151 -5.18 -6.51 -14.88
C CYS A 151 -5.03 -6.96 -13.42
N THR A 152 -4.31 -6.20 -12.59
CA THR A 152 -4.14 -6.49 -11.16
C THR A 152 -5.50 -6.50 -10.46
N PHE A 153 -6.34 -5.50 -10.74
CA PHE A 153 -7.69 -5.44 -10.19
C PHE A 153 -8.54 -6.65 -10.59
N ALA A 154 -8.55 -7.00 -11.87
CA ALA A 154 -9.34 -8.13 -12.37
C ALA A 154 -8.93 -9.45 -11.69
N LEU A 155 -7.63 -9.69 -11.53
CA LEU A 155 -7.09 -10.88 -10.85
C LEU A 155 -7.44 -10.87 -9.36
N THR A 156 -7.26 -9.75 -8.68
CA THR A 156 -7.60 -9.60 -7.27
C THR A 156 -9.09 -9.81 -7.02
N TRP A 157 -9.94 -9.20 -7.84
CA TRP A 157 -11.39 -9.36 -7.75
C TRP A 157 -11.85 -10.80 -8.03
N LEU A 158 -11.23 -11.48 -9.02
CA LEU A 158 -11.51 -12.88 -9.30
C LEU A 158 -11.15 -13.77 -8.11
N THR A 159 -9.99 -13.52 -7.49
CA THR A 159 -9.53 -14.23 -6.30
C THR A 159 -10.51 -14.04 -5.14
N ASP A 160 -10.93 -12.81 -4.87
CA ASP A 160 -11.91 -12.49 -3.83
C ASP A 160 -13.23 -13.24 -4.06
N ARG A 161 -13.72 -13.27 -5.30
CA ARG A 161 -14.94 -14.03 -5.65
C ARG A 161 -14.80 -15.53 -5.42
N VAL A 162 -13.66 -16.11 -5.77
CA VAL A 162 -13.39 -17.54 -5.57
C VAL A 162 -13.36 -17.87 -4.08
N TYR A 163 -12.70 -17.06 -3.27
CA TYR A 163 -12.64 -17.25 -1.82
C TYR A 163 -14.01 -17.11 -1.17
N SER A 164 -14.77 -16.06 -1.51
CA SER A 164 -16.13 -15.85 -0.99
C SER A 164 -17.10 -16.97 -1.39
N ALA A 165 -16.93 -17.55 -2.58
CA ALA A 165 -17.74 -18.68 -3.01
C ALA A 165 -17.36 -19.99 -2.28
N ALA A 166 -16.06 -20.18 -1.98
CA ALA A 166 -15.57 -21.32 -1.23
C ALA A 166 -16.02 -21.27 0.23
N GLU A 167 -15.96 -20.10 0.87
CA GLU A 167 -16.41 -19.89 2.24
C GLU A 167 -17.91 -20.19 2.42
N LYS A 168 -18.74 -19.76 1.46
CA LYS A 168 -20.19 -20.07 1.47
C LYS A 168 -20.50 -21.57 1.29
N ARG A 169 -19.58 -22.34 0.75
CA ARG A 169 -19.73 -23.80 0.56
C ARG A 169 -19.14 -24.64 1.69
N ALA A 170 -18.32 -24.04 2.54
CA ALA A 170 -17.78 -24.72 3.72
C ALA A 170 -18.96 -25.03 4.66
N PRO A 171 -19.20 -26.31 5.03
CA PRO A 171 -20.24 -26.63 5.99
C PRO A 171 -19.89 -25.94 7.31
N ALA A 172 -20.92 -25.43 8.01
CA ALA A 172 -20.79 -24.85 9.33
C ALA A 172 -20.33 -25.95 10.34
N THR A 173 -19.08 -26.35 10.21
CA THR A 173 -18.46 -27.35 11.08
C THR A 173 -17.92 -26.68 12.33
N SER A 174 -18.63 -26.96 13.43
CA SER A 174 -18.19 -26.90 14.81
C SER A 174 -17.95 -25.50 15.42
N ALA A 175 -19.04 -24.85 15.84
CA ALA A 175 -19.04 -24.29 17.19
C ALA A 175 -19.38 -25.45 18.15
N ALA A 176 -18.37 -26.16 18.66
CA ALA A 176 -18.44 -27.05 19.80
C ALA A 176 -17.28 -26.73 20.70
#